data_ecd9a940f66acf7c356f12930c4578cc
#
_entry.id   ecd9a940f66acf7c356f12930c4578cc
#
_cell.length_a   1.000
_cell.length_b   1.000
_cell.length_c   1.000
_cell.angle_alpha   90.00
_cell.angle_beta   90.00
_cell.angle_gamma   90.00
#
_symmetry.space_group_name_H-M   'P 1'
#
loop_
_entity.id
_entity.type
_entity.pdbx_description
1 polymer ?
#
loop_
_entity_poly.entity_id
_entity_poly.type
_entity_poly.pdbx_seq_one_letter_code
_entity_poly.pdbx_strand_id
1 'polypeptide(L)'
;MEKSFHVIRILTLFAILCANGAFGISEKPMMKAVVAHEYGAPEVLKIEAVTRPEPKDDEALVRVIASGVNPADPLTLGGKFAKEWGTHLPLIPGYEIAGIVERTGANVTSLKAGDAVHGYPTFGGGWAEYVTVKEWEVAPKPKSLSFAEAAAVPMGALTAWQALVDVARLHEGQTILIHGGSGGVGSFAIQIAKMRGARVIATASTANQDLLKQLGADVAIDYTKQKFEEIAKDVDCVLDPVGKDTLARSYAVMKKGGIILTLVARPDPEELEKHEIRAEGIWVKPNAKDLSEIGQLIDAGKIKPIVTQIRPLSEAIAAEQQAETHHTRGKVVLRIADEPKN
;
A
#
# COMPACT_ATOMS: atom_id res chain seq x y z
N MET A 1 -97.76 9.13 40.59
CA MET A 1 -97.35 8.05 39.65
C MET A 1 -96.32 8.64 38.71
N GLU A 2 -95.06 8.57 39.06
CA GLU A 2 -94.00 8.95 38.16
C GLU A 2 -92.79 8.06 38.46
N LYS A 3 -92.40 7.26 37.48
CA LYS A 3 -91.27 6.37 37.57
C LYS A 3 -90.00 7.09 37.09
N SER A 4 -89.10 7.33 38.03
CA SER A 4 -87.78 7.91 37.75
C SER A 4 -86.85 6.85 37.20
N PHE A 5 -86.36 7.02 35.96
CA PHE A 5 -85.32 6.17 35.33
C PHE A 5 -83.95 6.76 35.66
N HIS A 6 -83.14 6.00 36.41
CA HIS A 6 -81.76 6.32 36.63
C HIS A 6 -80.94 5.76 35.45
N VAL A 7 -80.32 6.64 34.67
CA VAL A 7 -79.38 6.31 33.64
C VAL A 7 -77.99 6.29 34.26
N ILE A 8 -77.44 5.08 34.41
CA ILE A 8 -76.06 4.87 34.81
C ILE A 8 -75.18 5.14 33.56
N ARG A 9 -74.42 6.23 33.60
CA ARG A 9 -73.36 6.49 32.62
C ARG A 9 -72.09 5.70 33.00
N ILE A 10 -71.79 4.64 32.28
CA ILE A 10 -70.55 3.96 32.36
C ILE A 10 -69.49 4.75 31.50
N LEU A 11 -68.63 5.48 32.18
CA LEU A 11 -67.45 6.11 31.55
C LEU A 11 -66.39 5.02 31.33
N THR A 12 -66.28 4.53 30.11
CA THR A 12 -65.23 3.68 29.70
C THR A 12 -63.98 4.55 29.39
N LEU A 13 -63.02 4.56 30.30
CA LEU A 13 -61.70 5.21 30.12
C LEU A 13 -60.88 4.39 29.16
N PHE A 14 -60.82 4.79 27.89
CA PHE A 14 -59.85 4.25 26.92
C PHE A 14 -58.53 4.92 27.22
N ALA A 15 -57.69 4.25 28.01
CA ALA A 15 -56.24 4.58 28.10
C ALA A 15 -55.56 4.12 26.81
N ILE A 16 -55.37 5.06 25.89
CA ILE A 16 -54.49 4.84 24.73
C ILE A 16 -53.06 4.85 25.26
N LEU A 17 -52.49 3.66 25.43
CA LEU A 17 -51.03 3.48 25.58
C LEU A 17 -50.39 3.89 24.26
N CYS A 18 -49.97 5.14 24.14
CA CYS A 18 -48.98 5.54 23.16
C CYS A 18 -47.65 4.91 23.54
N ALA A 19 -47.43 3.68 23.08
CA ALA A 19 -46.11 3.12 23.03
C ALA A 19 -45.31 3.95 22.01
N ASN A 20 -44.64 4.99 22.48
CA ASN A 20 -43.59 5.68 21.75
C ASN A 20 -42.45 4.66 21.56
N GLY A 21 -42.59 3.81 20.57
CA GLY A 21 -41.48 3.12 19.96
C GLY A 21 -40.60 4.17 19.32
N ALA A 22 -39.70 4.76 20.10
CA ALA A 22 -38.57 5.48 19.55
C ALA A 22 -37.81 4.46 18.73
N PHE A 23 -38.11 4.36 17.44
CA PHE A 23 -37.17 3.85 16.47
C PHE A 23 -35.98 4.82 16.53
N GLY A 24 -35.03 4.56 17.43
CA GLY A 24 -33.72 5.19 17.42
C GLY A 24 -33.13 4.87 16.08
N ILE A 25 -33.14 5.84 15.18
CA ILE A 25 -32.28 5.81 14.01
C ILE A 25 -30.88 5.83 14.61
N SER A 26 -30.26 4.66 14.72
CA SER A 26 -28.84 4.57 15.12
C SER A 26 -28.06 5.28 14.05
N GLU A 27 -27.64 6.51 14.34
CA GLU A 27 -26.73 7.21 13.43
C GLU A 27 -25.51 6.32 13.22
N LYS A 28 -25.22 6.03 11.95
CA LYS A 28 -24.02 5.26 11.62
C LYS A 28 -22.79 6.02 12.12
N PRO A 29 -21.84 5.35 12.78
CA PRO A 29 -20.65 6.01 13.26
C PRO A 29 -19.90 6.66 12.11
N MET A 30 -19.41 7.88 12.35
CA MET A 30 -18.63 8.65 11.37
C MET A 30 -17.13 8.48 11.62
N MET A 31 -16.32 8.70 10.59
CA MET A 31 -14.86 8.70 10.64
C MET A 31 -14.31 9.83 9.78
N LYS A 32 -13.10 10.29 10.08
CA LYS A 32 -12.35 11.18 9.19
C LYS A 32 -11.69 10.40 8.07
N ALA A 33 -11.75 10.93 6.85
CA ALA A 33 -11.08 10.39 5.69
C ALA A 33 -10.63 11.51 4.74
N VAL A 34 -9.63 11.21 3.91
CA VAL A 34 -9.28 11.99 2.73
C VAL A 34 -10.08 11.43 1.56
N VAL A 35 -10.91 12.26 0.94
CA VAL A 35 -11.88 11.84 -0.08
C VAL A 35 -11.72 12.64 -1.35
N ALA A 36 -11.81 11.98 -2.49
CA ALA A 36 -11.99 12.59 -3.81
C ALA A 36 -13.41 12.29 -4.31
N HIS A 37 -14.16 13.35 -4.65
CA HIS A 37 -15.50 13.24 -5.26
C HIS A 37 -15.46 13.29 -6.79
N GLU A 38 -14.30 13.62 -7.35
CA GLU A 38 -14.02 13.65 -8.77
C GLU A 38 -12.58 13.19 -9.02
N TYR A 39 -12.30 12.70 -10.21
CA TYR A 39 -10.93 12.41 -10.62
C TYR A 39 -10.19 13.71 -10.97
N GLY A 40 -8.89 13.80 -10.62
CA GLY A 40 -8.11 14.99 -10.88
C GLY A 40 -6.72 14.95 -10.26
N ALA A 41 -6.13 16.14 -10.14
CA ALA A 41 -4.87 16.37 -9.43
C ALA A 41 -5.10 16.35 -7.89
N PRO A 42 -4.03 16.31 -7.08
CA PRO A 42 -4.15 16.21 -5.61
C PRO A 42 -5.05 17.25 -4.93
N GLU A 43 -5.31 18.39 -5.58
CA GLU A 43 -6.15 19.47 -5.07
C GLU A 43 -7.65 19.11 -4.97
N VAL A 44 -8.10 18.03 -5.64
CA VAL A 44 -9.49 17.52 -5.50
C VAL A 44 -9.73 16.81 -4.18
N LEU A 45 -8.67 16.44 -3.47
CA LEU A 45 -8.74 15.76 -2.18
C LEU A 45 -9.28 16.68 -1.07
N LYS A 46 -10.20 16.16 -0.28
CA LYS A 46 -10.79 16.85 0.87
C LYS A 46 -10.76 15.97 2.10
N ILE A 47 -10.50 16.57 3.24
CA ILE A 47 -10.64 15.88 4.53
C ILE A 47 -12.04 16.15 5.03
N GLU A 48 -12.82 15.09 5.21
CA GLU A 48 -14.20 15.19 5.63
C GLU A 48 -14.62 14.03 6.53
N ALA A 49 -15.77 14.17 7.17
CA ALA A 49 -16.40 13.09 7.93
C ALA A 49 -17.26 12.25 6.98
N VAL A 50 -16.97 10.96 6.93
CA VAL A 50 -17.74 9.98 6.15
C VAL A 50 -18.27 8.87 7.04
N THR A 51 -19.25 8.12 6.56
CA THR A 51 -19.75 6.95 7.30
C THR A 51 -18.62 5.92 7.45
N ARG A 52 -18.37 5.47 8.68
CA ARG A 52 -17.44 4.38 8.97
C ARG A 52 -17.94 3.09 8.29
N PRO A 53 -17.06 2.35 7.58
CA PRO A 53 -17.45 1.12 6.93
C PRO A 53 -17.79 0.03 7.96
N GLU A 54 -18.69 -0.87 7.57
CA GLU A 54 -19.00 -2.07 8.30
C GLU A 54 -18.40 -3.26 7.58
N PRO A 55 -17.65 -4.14 8.27
CA PRO A 55 -17.06 -5.31 7.63
C PRO A 55 -18.15 -6.30 7.23
N LYS A 56 -18.03 -6.86 6.04
CA LYS A 56 -18.83 -8.01 5.60
C LYS A 56 -18.39 -9.27 6.35
N ASP A 57 -19.10 -10.37 6.13
CA ASP A 57 -18.81 -11.65 6.80
C ASP A 57 -17.36 -12.12 6.61
N ASP A 58 -16.74 -11.83 5.47
CA ASP A 58 -15.39 -12.22 5.10
C ASP A 58 -14.36 -11.06 5.19
N GLU A 59 -14.69 -10.00 5.93
CA GLU A 59 -13.85 -8.81 6.10
C GLU A 59 -13.55 -8.55 7.57
N ALA A 60 -12.41 -7.92 7.82
CA ALA A 60 -12.06 -7.34 9.11
C ALA A 60 -12.09 -5.81 9.02
N LEU A 61 -12.58 -5.15 10.06
CA LEU A 61 -12.49 -3.71 10.22
C LEU A 61 -11.19 -3.38 10.96
N VAL A 62 -10.33 -2.61 10.32
CA VAL A 62 -9.05 -2.17 10.89
C VAL A 62 -9.15 -0.69 11.25
N ARG A 63 -8.83 -0.35 12.50
CA ARG A 63 -8.54 1.03 12.91
C ARG A 63 -7.13 1.36 12.44
N VAL A 64 -7.02 2.26 11.48
CA VAL A 64 -5.75 2.64 10.86
C VAL A 64 -4.97 3.57 11.78
N ILE A 65 -3.72 3.24 12.03
CA ILE A 65 -2.78 4.08 12.79
C ILE A 65 -1.89 4.88 11.82
N ALA A 66 -1.45 4.24 10.75
CA ALA A 66 -0.63 4.86 9.72
C ALA A 66 -0.92 4.26 8.34
N SER A 67 -0.69 5.06 7.30
CA SER A 67 -0.84 4.65 5.90
C SER A 67 0.34 5.14 5.06
N GLY A 68 0.88 4.28 4.20
CA GLY A 68 1.94 4.66 3.27
C GLY A 68 1.40 5.45 2.08
N VAL A 69 2.27 6.27 1.48
CA VAL A 69 2.00 7.00 0.24
C VAL A 69 2.76 6.35 -0.90
N ASN A 70 2.10 6.15 -2.03
CA ASN A 70 2.63 5.40 -3.17
C ASN A 70 2.36 6.11 -4.49
N PRO A 71 3.17 5.87 -5.53
CA PRO A 71 2.84 6.33 -6.89
C PRO A 71 1.50 5.82 -7.44
N ALA A 72 0.92 4.77 -6.84
CA ALA A 72 -0.41 4.28 -7.19
C ALA A 72 -1.53 5.25 -6.77
N ASP A 73 -1.33 6.03 -5.71
CA ASP A 73 -2.33 6.98 -5.21
C ASP A 73 -2.67 8.05 -6.27
N PRO A 74 -1.70 8.83 -6.81
CA PRO A 74 -1.98 9.79 -7.88
C PRO A 74 -2.46 9.14 -9.18
N LEU A 75 -2.00 7.94 -9.52
CA LEU A 75 -2.49 7.23 -10.70
C LEU A 75 -3.97 6.87 -10.58
N THR A 76 -4.41 6.47 -9.39
CA THR A 76 -5.81 6.17 -9.09
C THR A 76 -6.65 7.45 -9.06
N LEU A 77 -6.14 8.48 -8.39
CA LEU A 77 -6.78 9.79 -8.29
C LEU A 77 -6.99 10.43 -9.68
N GLY A 78 -6.03 10.27 -10.59
CA GLY A 78 -6.14 10.74 -11.96
C GLY A 78 -7.18 10.01 -12.82
N GLY A 79 -7.77 8.91 -12.35
CA GLY A 79 -8.86 8.16 -13.00
C GLY A 79 -8.50 7.40 -14.27
N LYS A 80 -7.27 7.53 -14.77
CA LYS A 80 -6.84 6.88 -16.03
C LYS A 80 -7.02 5.37 -16.03
N PHE A 81 -6.85 4.74 -14.87
CA PHE A 81 -6.95 3.30 -14.68
C PHE A 81 -8.18 2.88 -13.85
N ALA A 82 -9.17 3.78 -13.71
CA ALA A 82 -10.33 3.54 -12.85
C ALA A 82 -11.09 2.25 -13.21
N LYS A 83 -11.26 1.99 -14.50
CA LYS A 83 -11.94 0.78 -14.99
C LYS A 83 -11.14 -0.49 -14.73
N GLU A 84 -9.85 -0.46 -15.01
CA GLU A 84 -8.93 -1.60 -14.85
C GLU A 84 -8.73 -1.95 -13.38
N TRP A 85 -8.69 -0.96 -12.51
CA TRP A 85 -8.46 -1.15 -11.06
C TRP A 85 -9.75 -1.22 -10.24
N GLY A 86 -10.91 -1.06 -10.91
CA GLY A 86 -12.22 -1.14 -10.24
C GLY A 86 -12.45 -0.03 -9.21
N THR A 87 -11.84 1.14 -9.42
CA THR A 87 -12.00 2.27 -8.52
C THR A 87 -13.23 3.09 -8.87
N HIS A 88 -13.94 3.56 -7.86
CA HIS A 88 -15.17 4.32 -8.00
C HIS A 88 -15.14 5.57 -7.11
N LEU A 89 -15.86 6.60 -7.55
CA LEU A 89 -16.08 7.81 -6.77
C LEU A 89 -17.33 7.66 -5.87
N PRO A 90 -17.30 8.21 -4.65
CA PRO A 90 -16.18 8.88 -4.01
C PRO A 90 -15.04 7.91 -3.67
N LEU A 91 -13.79 8.36 -3.84
CA LEU A 91 -12.58 7.56 -3.64
C LEU A 91 -11.87 8.00 -2.36
N ILE A 92 -11.44 7.05 -1.54
CA ILE A 92 -10.49 7.26 -0.44
C ILE A 92 -9.17 6.60 -0.84
N PRO A 93 -8.07 7.34 -1.06
CA PRO A 93 -6.77 6.79 -1.39
C PRO A 93 -6.14 5.98 -0.25
N GLY A 94 -4.92 5.49 -0.48
CA GLY A 94 -4.12 4.76 0.51
C GLY A 94 -4.18 3.27 0.35
N TYR A 95 -3.15 2.72 -0.28
CA TYR A 95 -3.01 1.29 -0.60
C TYR A 95 -2.09 0.55 0.36
N GLU A 96 -1.62 1.20 1.42
CA GLU A 96 -0.82 0.56 2.48
C GLU A 96 -1.32 1.03 3.82
N ILE A 97 -1.46 0.11 4.75
CA ILE A 97 -1.89 0.41 6.12
C ILE A 97 -1.05 -0.32 7.16
N ALA A 98 -1.01 0.25 8.35
CA ALA A 98 -0.76 -0.47 9.59
C ALA A 98 -1.77 0.01 10.64
N GLY A 99 -2.35 -0.94 11.36
CA GLY A 99 -3.43 -0.64 12.29
C GLY A 99 -3.76 -1.81 13.20
N ILE A 100 -4.89 -1.69 13.87
CA ILE A 100 -5.40 -2.68 14.82
C ILE A 100 -6.76 -3.16 14.36
N VAL A 101 -6.94 -4.47 14.29
CA VAL A 101 -8.23 -5.09 14.01
C VAL A 101 -9.20 -4.70 15.13
N GLU A 102 -10.28 -4.01 14.80
CA GLU A 102 -11.32 -3.64 15.76
C GLU A 102 -12.36 -4.76 15.92
N ARG A 103 -12.78 -5.35 14.80
CA ARG A 103 -13.70 -6.50 14.76
C ARG A 103 -13.60 -7.23 13.43
N THR A 104 -14.14 -8.43 13.40
CA THR A 104 -14.14 -9.30 12.22
C THR A 104 -15.55 -9.72 11.87
N GLY A 105 -15.78 -9.99 10.59
CA GLY A 105 -16.96 -10.68 10.11
C GLY A 105 -16.96 -12.15 10.52
N ALA A 106 -18.11 -12.81 10.39
CA ALA A 106 -18.36 -14.15 10.89
C ALA A 106 -17.50 -15.27 10.23
N ASN A 107 -17.05 -15.03 8.99
CA ASN A 107 -16.26 -15.99 8.21
C ASN A 107 -14.75 -15.74 8.28
N VAL A 108 -14.29 -14.70 8.98
CA VAL A 108 -12.87 -14.40 9.21
C VAL A 108 -12.33 -15.36 10.27
N THR A 109 -11.24 -16.05 9.96
CA THR A 109 -10.70 -17.13 10.81
C THR A 109 -9.28 -16.88 11.31
N SER A 110 -8.48 -16.10 10.57
CA SER A 110 -7.07 -15.88 10.87
C SER A 110 -6.80 -14.56 11.61
N LEU A 111 -7.81 -13.69 11.75
CA LEU A 111 -7.72 -12.40 12.43
C LEU A 111 -8.70 -12.31 13.59
N LYS A 112 -8.35 -11.55 14.62
CA LYS A 112 -9.23 -11.24 15.75
C LYS A 112 -9.06 -9.82 16.23
N ALA A 113 -10.05 -9.29 16.93
CA ALA A 113 -9.99 -7.98 17.56
C ALA A 113 -8.74 -7.85 18.46
N GLY A 114 -8.04 -6.74 18.33
CA GLY A 114 -6.78 -6.44 19.02
C GLY A 114 -5.52 -6.83 18.26
N ASP A 115 -5.60 -7.60 17.18
CA ASP A 115 -4.44 -7.94 16.38
C ASP A 115 -3.85 -6.70 15.71
N ALA A 116 -2.54 -6.48 15.89
CA ALA A 116 -1.78 -5.48 15.15
C ALA A 116 -1.41 -6.04 13.77
N VAL A 117 -1.85 -5.36 12.72
CA VAL A 117 -1.68 -5.81 11.34
C VAL A 117 -1.05 -4.72 10.47
N HIS A 118 -0.43 -5.14 9.38
CA HIS A 118 -0.08 -4.28 8.27
C HIS A 118 -0.48 -4.96 6.95
N GLY A 119 -0.76 -4.16 5.91
CA GLY A 119 -1.25 -4.78 4.69
C GLY A 119 -1.50 -3.83 3.55
N TYR A 120 -2.04 -4.42 2.48
CA TYR A 120 -2.33 -3.76 1.23
C TYR A 120 -3.82 -3.93 0.88
N PRO A 121 -4.70 -3.00 1.30
CA PRO A 121 -6.09 -2.99 0.88
C PRO A 121 -6.21 -2.83 -0.64
N THR A 122 -6.83 -3.79 -1.32
CA THR A 122 -6.90 -3.85 -2.80
C THR A 122 -7.53 -2.61 -3.42
N PHE A 123 -8.52 -2.04 -2.74
CA PHE A 123 -9.29 -0.91 -3.27
C PHE A 123 -8.95 0.43 -2.60
N GLY A 124 -7.82 0.50 -1.90
CA GLY A 124 -7.44 1.68 -1.12
C GLY A 124 -8.22 1.80 0.19
N GLY A 125 -8.48 3.05 0.62
CA GLY A 125 -9.20 3.34 1.86
C GLY A 125 -8.30 3.58 3.07
N GLY A 126 -6.99 3.45 2.91
CA GLY A 126 -6.03 3.62 4.01
C GLY A 126 -5.88 5.05 4.52
N TRP A 127 -6.28 6.07 3.75
CA TRP A 127 -6.25 7.46 4.20
C TRP A 127 -7.53 7.85 4.96
N ALA A 128 -7.95 6.96 5.85
CA ALA A 128 -9.10 7.11 6.73
C ALA A 128 -8.83 6.48 8.10
N GLU A 129 -9.62 6.84 9.10
CA GLU A 129 -9.48 6.27 10.45
C GLU A 129 -9.81 4.77 10.51
N TYR A 130 -10.61 4.28 9.57
CA TYR A 130 -10.98 2.86 9.47
C TYR A 130 -11.04 2.42 8.01
N VAL A 131 -10.67 1.16 7.79
CA VAL A 131 -10.79 0.48 6.49
C VAL A 131 -11.20 -0.98 6.70
N THR A 132 -11.96 -1.54 5.77
CA THR A 132 -12.23 -2.99 5.74
C THR A 132 -11.20 -3.68 4.86
N VAL A 133 -10.75 -4.85 5.30
CA VAL A 133 -9.74 -5.67 4.60
C VAL A 133 -10.15 -7.14 4.60
N LYS A 134 -9.68 -7.87 3.61
CA LYS A 134 -9.73 -9.33 3.58
C LYS A 134 -8.53 -9.92 4.32
N GLU A 135 -8.66 -11.16 4.81
CA GLU A 135 -7.56 -11.87 5.51
C GLU A 135 -6.28 -11.97 4.65
N TRP A 136 -6.43 -12.13 3.34
CA TRP A 136 -5.29 -12.25 2.42
C TRP A 136 -4.61 -10.92 2.06
N GLU A 137 -5.18 -9.80 2.47
CA GLU A 137 -4.63 -8.46 2.25
C GLU A 137 -3.69 -7.99 3.37
N VAL A 138 -3.75 -8.64 4.54
CA VAL A 138 -3.02 -8.20 5.74
C VAL A 138 -2.26 -9.35 6.39
N ALA A 139 -1.18 -9.03 7.08
CA ALA A 139 -0.38 -9.94 7.88
C ALA A 139 -0.13 -9.34 9.27
N PRO A 140 0.30 -10.13 10.26
CA PRO A 140 0.74 -9.60 11.55
C PRO A 140 1.82 -8.53 11.37
N LYS A 141 1.64 -7.38 12.01
CA LYS A 141 2.64 -6.30 12.01
C LYS A 141 3.96 -6.82 12.60
N PRO A 142 5.13 -6.58 11.95
CA PRO A 142 6.42 -6.90 12.55
C PRO A 142 6.55 -6.28 13.93
N LYS A 143 7.01 -7.06 14.91
CA LYS A 143 7.11 -6.63 16.32
C LYS A 143 8.14 -5.55 16.51
N SER A 144 9.21 -5.57 15.72
CA SER A 144 10.33 -4.63 15.77
C SER A 144 10.02 -3.25 15.19
N LEU A 145 8.88 -3.11 14.47
CA LEU A 145 8.52 -1.85 13.82
C LEU A 145 7.42 -1.09 14.60
N SER A 146 7.50 0.24 14.59
CA SER A 146 6.36 1.12 14.85
C SER A 146 5.26 0.93 13.81
N PHE A 147 4.05 1.44 14.06
CA PHE A 147 2.99 1.40 13.05
C PHE A 147 3.35 2.22 11.80
N ALA A 148 4.02 3.34 11.96
CA ALA A 148 4.47 4.16 10.84
C ALA A 148 5.48 3.42 9.96
N GLU A 149 6.45 2.73 10.55
CA GLU A 149 7.41 1.91 9.79
C GLU A 149 6.72 0.71 9.13
N ALA A 150 5.79 0.07 9.82
CA ALA A 150 5.05 -1.07 9.29
C ALA A 150 4.14 -0.70 8.13
N ALA A 151 3.55 0.51 8.12
CA ALA A 151 2.75 1.03 7.01
C ALA A 151 3.59 1.32 5.75
N ALA A 152 4.90 1.42 5.86
CA ALA A 152 5.82 1.66 4.74
C ALA A 152 6.26 0.36 4.02
N VAL A 153 5.84 -0.80 4.52
CA VAL A 153 6.35 -2.11 4.07
C VAL A 153 5.52 -2.70 2.92
N PRO A 154 4.17 -2.80 2.99
CA PRO A 154 3.42 -3.76 2.18
C PRO A 154 3.64 -3.63 0.69
N MET A 155 3.34 -2.48 0.09
CA MET A 155 3.39 -2.34 -1.37
C MET A 155 4.83 -2.41 -1.89
N GLY A 156 5.76 -1.67 -1.27
CA GLY A 156 7.14 -1.64 -1.72
C GLY A 156 7.85 -2.99 -1.60
N ALA A 157 7.68 -3.66 -0.47
CA ALA A 157 8.32 -4.94 -0.20
C ALA A 157 7.68 -6.09 -0.99
N LEU A 158 6.34 -6.14 -1.10
CA LEU A 158 5.65 -7.13 -1.93
C LEU A 158 6.00 -6.97 -3.42
N THR A 159 6.10 -5.72 -3.92
CA THR A 159 6.53 -5.49 -5.31
C THR A 159 7.93 -6.05 -5.54
N ALA A 160 8.88 -5.75 -4.67
CA ALA A 160 10.25 -6.26 -4.78
C ALA A 160 10.30 -7.79 -4.63
N TRP A 161 9.52 -8.35 -3.69
CA TRP A 161 9.46 -9.79 -3.46
C TRP A 161 8.90 -10.53 -4.66
N GLN A 162 7.72 -10.16 -5.12
CA GLN A 162 7.07 -10.80 -6.28
C GLN A 162 7.93 -10.67 -7.54
N ALA A 163 8.55 -9.50 -7.75
CA ALA A 163 9.46 -9.31 -8.88
C ALA A 163 10.69 -10.24 -8.81
N LEU A 164 11.39 -10.27 -7.69
CA LEU A 164 12.68 -10.93 -7.59
C LEU A 164 12.59 -12.40 -7.22
N VAL A 165 11.63 -12.77 -6.35
CA VAL A 165 11.50 -14.15 -5.84
C VAL A 165 10.57 -14.98 -6.72
N ASP A 166 9.36 -14.47 -7.02
CA ASP A 166 8.35 -15.25 -7.72
C ASP A 166 8.58 -15.26 -9.24
N VAL A 167 8.85 -14.07 -9.83
CA VAL A 167 8.96 -13.91 -11.28
C VAL A 167 10.38 -14.17 -11.77
N ALA A 168 11.38 -13.43 -11.30
CA ALA A 168 12.76 -13.60 -11.73
C ALA A 168 13.40 -14.87 -11.18
N ARG A 169 12.95 -15.34 -10.01
CA ARG A 169 13.54 -16.46 -9.26
C ARG A 169 15.03 -16.23 -9.03
N LEU A 170 15.37 -14.99 -8.66
CA LEU A 170 16.74 -14.55 -8.45
C LEU A 170 17.46 -15.45 -7.43
N HIS A 171 18.68 -15.88 -7.75
CA HIS A 171 19.46 -16.79 -6.93
C HIS A 171 20.94 -16.39 -6.84
N GLU A 172 21.65 -17.06 -5.97
CA GLU A 172 23.08 -16.87 -5.77
C GLU A 172 23.89 -16.95 -7.08
N GLY A 173 24.87 -16.06 -7.22
CA GLY A 173 25.75 -15.96 -8.38
C GLY A 173 25.21 -15.13 -9.53
N GLN A 174 23.95 -14.75 -9.53
CA GLN A 174 23.38 -13.84 -10.53
C GLN A 174 23.72 -12.38 -10.22
N THR A 175 23.75 -11.56 -11.28
CA THR A 175 23.90 -10.09 -11.18
C THR A 175 22.58 -9.41 -11.49
N ILE A 176 22.14 -8.51 -10.60
CA ILE A 176 20.96 -7.68 -10.82
C ILE A 176 21.32 -6.19 -10.88
N LEU A 177 20.72 -5.47 -11.82
CA LEU A 177 20.73 -4.01 -11.87
C LEU A 177 19.36 -3.49 -11.37
N ILE A 178 19.40 -2.64 -10.35
CA ILE A 178 18.21 -2.05 -9.76
C ILE A 178 18.23 -0.53 -10.00
N HIS A 179 17.33 -0.04 -10.84
CA HIS A 179 17.16 1.38 -11.03
C HIS A 179 16.33 1.98 -9.87
N GLY A 180 16.59 3.26 -9.55
CA GLY A 180 15.89 3.92 -8.44
C GLY A 180 16.08 3.22 -7.09
N GLY A 181 17.28 2.71 -6.82
CA GLY A 181 17.61 1.90 -5.63
C GLY A 181 17.33 2.56 -4.29
N SER A 182 17.21 3.90 -4.24
CA SER A 182 16.87 4.64 -3.02
C SER A 182 15.38 4.83 -2.79
N GLY A 183 14.53 4.43 -3.73
CA GLY A 183 13.07 4.58 -3.65
C GLY A 183 12.37 3.48 -2.84
N GLY A 184 11.03 3.57 -2.77
CA GLY A 184 10.21 2.66 -1.97
C GLY A 184 10.34 1.18 -2.34
N VAL A 185 10.43 0.84 -3.64
CA VAL A 185 10.63 -0.54 -4.11
C VAL A 185 12.12 -0.89 -4.13
N GLY A 186 12.96 0.01 -4.69
CA GLY A 186 14.38 -0.25 -4.87
C GLY A 186 15.13 -0.54 -3.57
N SER A 187 14.78 0.13 -2.48
CA SER A 187 15.40 -0.09 -1.18
C SER A 187 15.13 -1.49 -0.60
N PHE A 188 13.95 -2.05 -0.82
CA PHE A 188 13.64 -3.45 -0.48
C PHE A 188 14.31 -4.42 -1.48
N ALA A 189 14.28 -4.10 -2.77
CA ALA A 189 14.85 -4.95 -3.81
C ALA A 189 16.35 -5.20 -3.61
N ILE A 190 17.13 -4.17 -3.22
CA ILE A 190 18.55 -4.33 -2.89
C ILE A 190 18.73 -5.35 -1.77
N GLN A 191 18.01 -5.20 -0.67
CA GLN A 191 18.15 -6.07 0.51
C GLN A 191 17.70 -7.51 0.21
N ILE A 192 16.58 -7.68 -0.52
CA ILE A 192 16.09 -9.00 -0.93
C ILE A 192 17.10 -9.68 -1.88
N ALA A 193 17.62 -8.95 -2.87
CA ALA A 193 18.62 -9.49 -3.81
C ALA A 193 19.91 -9.92 -3.08
N LYS A 194 20.38 -9.12 -2.13
CA LYS A 194 21.55 -9.49 -1.30
C LYS A 194 21.28 -10.74 -0.46
N MET A 195 20.10 -10.85 0.14
CA MET A 195 19.70 -12.03 0.91
C MET A 195 19.62 -13.28 0.03
N ARG A 196 19.30 -13.13 -1.28
CA ARG A 196 19.31 -14.20 -2.28
C ARG A 196 20.71 -14.56 -2.81
N GLY A 197 21.78 -13.88 -2.32
CA GLY A 197 23.17 -14.12 -2.74
C GLY A 197 23.54 -13.49 -4.10
N ALA A 198 22.72 -12.60 -4.63
CA ALA A 198 23.01 -11.93 -5.89
C ALA A 198 24.04 -10.80 -5.73
N ARG A 199 24.77 -10.51 -6.80
CA ARG A 199 25.55 -9.29 -6.96
C ARG A 199 24.62 -8.16 -7.35
N VAL A 200 24.60 -7.09 -6.57
CA VAL A 200 23.67 -5.97 -6.74
C VAL A 200 24.39 -4.74 -7.27
N ILE A 201 23.96 -4.26 -8.43
CA ILE A 201 24.29 -2.95 -8.99
C ILE A 201 23.04 -2.09 -8.83
N ALA A 202 23.15 -0.89 -8.25
CA ALA A 202 22.00 -0.04 -8.05
C ALA A 202 22.27 1.40 -8.47
N THR A 203 21.26 2.08 -9.04
CA THR A 203 21.36 3.48 -9.44
C THR A 203 20.56 4.38 -8.51
N ALA A 204 21.12 5.53 -8.15
CA ALA A 204 20.44 6.63 -7.46
C ALA A 204 21.14 7.96 -7.74
N SER A 205 20.56 9.08 -7.30
CA SER A 205 21.23 10.38 -7.34
C SER A 205 22.40 10.47 -6.36
N THR A 206 23.25 11.50 -6.50
CA THR A 206 24.43 11.75 -5.66
C THR A 206 24.11 11.67 -4.16
N ALA A 207 23.02 12.29 -3.73
CA ALA A 207 22.63 12.35 -2.32
C ALA A 207 22.26 11.00 -1.70
N ASN A 208 22.06 9.96 -2.53
CA ASN A 208 21.59 8.65 -2.09
C ASN A 208 22.62 7.53 -2.23
N GLN A 209 23.85 7.85 -2.65
CA GLN A 209 24.90 6.84 -2.89
C GLN A 209 25.27 6.06 -1.63
N ASP A 210 25.37 6.74 -0.48
CA ASP A 210 25.67 6.07 0.79
C ASP A 210 24.53 5.16 1.26
N LEU A 211 23.27 5.53 0.98
CA LEU A 211 22.14 4.67 1.27
C LEU A 211 22.22 3.36 0.46
N LEU A 212 22.53 3.41 -0.83
CA LEU A 212 22.67 2.21 -1.63
C LEU A 212 23.70 1.23 -1.04
N LYS A 213 24.86 1.74 -0.60
CA LYS A 213 25.91 0.95 0.04
C LYS A 213 25.44 0.36 1.38
N GLN A 214 24.75 1.16 2.22
CA GLN A 214 24.18 0.71 3.49
C GLN A 214 23.14 -0.40 3.31
N LEU A 215 22.37 -0.37 2.21
CA LEU A 215 21.39 -1.40 1.87
C LEU A 215 22.05 -2.68 1.31
N GLY A 216 23.35 -2.63 0.99
CA GLY A 216 24.12 -3.77 0.53
C GLY A 216 24.40 -3.80 -0.97
N ALA A 217 24.18 -2.71 -1.72
CA ALA A 217 24.59 -2.67 -3.12
C ALA A 217 26.12 -2.84 -3.26
N ASP A 218 26.54 -3.80 -4.09
CA ASP A 218 27.96 -4.04 -4.39
C ASP A 218 28.56 -2.93 -5.27
N VAL A 219 27.71 -2.36 -6.14
CA VAL A 219 28.07 -1.21 -6.99
C VAL A 219 26.94 -0.18 -6.89
N ALA A 220 27.28 1.02 -6.43
CA ALA A 220 26.38 2.16 -6.39
C ALA A 220 26.74 3.14 -7.52
N ILE A 221 25.81 3.39 -8.43
CA ILE A 221 25.99 4.25 -9.61
C ILE A 221 25.22 5.56 -9.40
N ASP A 222 25.94 6.67 -9.47
CA ASP A 222 25.37 8.00 -9.50
C ASP A 222 24.92 8.34 -10.92
N TYR A 223 23.64 8.16 -11.24
CA TYR A 223 23.10 8.39 -12.58
C TYR A 223 23.20 9.86 -13.03
N THR A 224 23.46 10.79 -12.11
CA THR A 224 23.64 12.22 -12.44
C THR A 224 25.04 12.50 -12.99
N LYS A 225 26.01 11.58 -12.83
CA LYS A 225 27.41 11.75 -13.19
C LYS A 225 27.95 10.62 -14.06
N GLN A 226 27.29 9.46 -14.05
CA GLN A 226 27.78 8.25 -14.68
C GLN A 226 26.69 7.62 -15.55
N LYS A 227 27.08 7.02 -16.62
CA LYS A 227 26.19 6.19 -17.44
C LYS A 227 26.25 4.76 -16.91
N PHE A 228 25.12 4.23 -16.48
CA PHE A 228 25.10 2.89 -15.89
C PHE A 228 25.52 1.80 -16.90
N GLU A 229 25.26 1.99 -18.19
CA GLU A 229 25.63 1.07 -19.26
C GLU A 229 27.15 1.01 -19.52
N GLU A 230 27.94 1.92 -18.98
CA GLU A 230 29.39 1.83 -19.02
C GLU A 230 29.94 0.94 -17.88
N ILE A 231 29.17 0.77 -16.81
CA ILE A 231 29.56 0.07 -15.57
C ILE A 231 28.90 -1.30 -15.45
N ALA A 232 27.58 -1.35 -15.68
CA ALA A 232 26.82 -2.60 -15.63
C ALA A 232 27.00 -3.38 -16.94
N LYS A 233 27.43 -4.64 -16.84
CA LYS A 233 27.62 -5.55 -17.98
C LYS A 233 27.17 -6.96 -17.60
N ASP A 234 26.68 -7.70 -18.56
CA ASP A 234 26.29 -9.10 -18.42
C ASP A 234 25.32 -9.34 -17.25
N VAL A 235 24.28 -8.49 -17.18
CA VAL A 235 23.29 -8.49 -16.08
C VAL A 235 22.26 -9.59 -16.35
N ASP A 236 22.02 -10.44 -15.36
CA ASP A 236 21.00 -11.51 -15.43
C ASP A 236 19.58 -10.98 -15.25
N CYS A 237 19.41 -9.93 -14.43
CA CYS A 237 18.13 -9.34 -14.09
C CYS A 237 18.21 -7.82 -14.01
N VAL A 238 17.22 -7.10 -14.55
CA VAL A 238 17.03 -5.67 -14.33
C VAL A 238 15.69 -5.48 -13.64
N LEU A 239 15.66 -4.68 -12.57
CA LEU A 239 14.41 -4.13 -12.00
C LEU A 239 14.33 -2.64 -12.34
N ASP A 240 13.31 -2.27 -13.13
CA ASP A 240 13.13 -0.91 -13.63
C ASP A 240 11.79 -0.29 -13.17
N PRO A 241 11.78 0.46 -12.07
CA PRO A 241 10.65 1.28 -11.65
C PRO A 241 10.66 2.70 -12.27
N VAL A 242 11.57 3.00 -13.19
CA VAL A 242 11.78 4.34 -13.77
C VAL A 242 11.20 4.44 -15.18
N GLY A 243 11.48 3.47 -16.04
CA GLY A 243 10.99 3.42 -17.41
C GLY A 243 11.65 4.41 -18.36
N LYS A 244 10.99 4.70 -19.48
CA LYS A 244 11.43 5.66 -20.51
C LYS A 244 12.86 5.35 -21.00
N ASP A 245 13.73 6.37 -20.99
CA ASP A 245 15.13 6.27 -21.39
C ASP A 245 15.93 5.22 -20.58
N THR A 246 15.63 5.04 -19.32
CA THR A 246 16.27 4.04 -18.47
C THR A 246 16.02 2.64 -18.99
N LEU A 247 14.78 2.30 -19.33
CA LEU A 247 14.43 1.01 -19.90
C LEU A 247 15.13 0.80 -21.25
N ALA A 248 15.07 1.79 -22.14
CA ALA A 248 15.66 1.70 -23.48
C ALA A 248 17.17 1.40 -23.45
N ARG A 249 17.88 1.97 -22.48
CA ARG A 249 19.32 1.76 -22.30
C ARG A 249 19.65 0.45 -21.57
N SER A 250 18.68 -0.12 -20.85
CA SER A 250 18.88 -1.34 -20.06
C SER A 250 19.02 -2.59 -20.94
N TYR A 251 18.49 -2.61 -22.15
CA TYR A 251 18.64 -3.75 -23.06
C TYR A 251 20.12 -4.07 -23.35
N ALA A 252 20.93 -3.04 -23.53
CA ALA A 252 22.35 -3.19 -23.90
C ALA A 252 23.26 -3.77 -22.80
N VAL A 253 22.81 -3.80 -21.55
CA VAL A 253 23.59 -4.34 -20.42
C VAL A 253 23.23 -5.77 -20.06
N MET A 254 22.17 -6.30 -20.69
CA MET A 254 21.63 -7.62 -20.39
C MET A 254 22.49 -8.75 -20.95
N LYS A 255 22.54 -9.82 -20.20
CA LYS A 255 23.02 -11.12 -20.65
C LYS A 255 21.93 -11.84 -21.44
N LYS A 256 22.28 -12.59 -22.47
CA LYS A 256 21.34 -13.47 -23.17
C LYS A 256 20.62 -14.39 -22.20
N GLY A 257 19.30 -14.55 -22.38
CA GLY A 257 18.44 -15.30 -21.48
C GLY A 257 18.05 -14.55 -20.20
N GLY A 258 18.53 -13.33 -19.99
CA GLY A 258 18.19 -12.48 -18.85
C GLY A 258 16.75 -12.00 -18.85
N ILE A 259 16.35 -11.32 -17.77
CA ILE A 259 14.99 -10.81 -17.58
C ILE A 259 14.99 -9.34 -17.16
N ILE A 260 14.12 -8.53 -17.79
CA ILE A 260 13.77 -7.19 -17.35
C ILE A 260 12.41 -7.24 -16.62
N LEU A 261 12.37 -6.73 -15.40
CA LEU A 261 11.16 -6.55 -14.59
C LEU A 261 10.83 -5.06 -14.58
N THR A 262 9.72 -4.68 -15.17
CA THR A 262 9.31 -3.27 -15.27
C THR A 262 8.04 -3.00 -14.47
N LEU A 263 7.97 -1.81 -13.82
CA LEU A 263 6.81 -1.39 -13.05
C LEU A 263 5.96 -0.34 -13.80
N VAL A 264 6.52 0.33 -14.80
CA VAL A 264 5.93 1.56 -15.34
C VAL A 264 5.91 1.64 -16.88
N ALA A 265 6.58 0.71 -17.56
CA ALA A 265 6.74 0.78 -19.02
C ALA A 265 6.46 -0.57 -19.69
N ARG A 266 6.13 -0.52 -20.97
CA ARG A 266 6.06 -1.73 -21.81
C ARG A 266 7.40 -1.87 -22.53
N PRO A 267 8.09 -3.01 -22.38
CA PRO A 267 9.30 -3.32 -23.13
C PRO A 267 9.01 -3.42 -24.63
N ASP A 268 9.99 -3.04 -25.44
CA ASP A 268 9.94 -3.14 -26.87
C ASP A 268 10.20 -4.60 -27.30
N PRO A 269 9.25 -5.27 -28.00
CA PRO A 269 9.42 -6.65 -28.44
C PRO A 269 10.60 -6.86 -29.37
N GLU A 270 10.91 -5.89 -30.24
CA GLU A 270 12.05 -5.99 -31.18
C GLU A 270 13.39 -5.97 -30.43
N GLU A 271 13.53 -5.11 -29.41
CA GLU A 271 14.71 -5.07 -28.58
C GLU A 271 14.84 -6.34 -27.71
N LEU A 272 13.72 -6.91 -27.23
CA LEU A 272 13.75 -8.19 -26.51
C LEU A 272 14.30 -9.32 -27.38
N GLU A 273 13.81 -9.43 -28.62
CA GLU A 273 14.25 -10.44 -29.60
C GLU A 273 15.73 -10.25 -29.98
N LYS A 274 16.11 -9.02 -30.31
CA LYS A 274 17.47 -8.64 -30.69
C LYS A 274 18.50 -8.99 -29.62
N HIS A 275 18.16 -8.79 -28.33
CA HIS A 275 19.03 -9.08 -27.21
C HIS A 275 18.86 -10.50 -26.64
N GLU A 276 17.93 -11.30 -27.17
CA GLU A 276 17.61 -12.65 -26.72
C GLU A 276 17.26 -12.69 -25.22
N ILE A 277 16.44 -11.73 -24.75
CA ILE A 277 16.01 -11.59 -23.36
C ILE A 277 14.48 -11.62 -23.27
N ARG A 278 13.97 -11.75 -22.05
CA ARG A 278 12.55 -11.65 -21.76
C ARG A 278 12.24 -10.45 -20.85
N ALA A 279 10.99 -10.05 -20.79
CA ALA A 279 10.56 -9.02 -19.87
C ALA A 279 9.17 -9.32 -19.30
N GLU A 280 8.94 -8.86 -18.07
CA GLU A 280 7.65 -8.99 -17.38
C GLU A 280 7.26 -7.66 -16.75
N GLY A 281 5.99 -7.28 -16.92
CA GLY A 281 5.37 -6.19 -16.20
C GLY A 281 4.93 -6.65 -14.82
N ILE A 282 5.41 -6.00 -13.78
CA ILE A 282 5.10 -6.36 -12.41
C ILE A 282 3.91 -5.54 -11.91
N TRP A 283 2.83 -6.23 -11.62
CA TRP A 283 1.65 -5.72 -10.93
C TRP A 283 1.57 -6.38 -9.56
N VAL A 284 1.94 -5.65 -8.53
CA VAL A 284 1.91 -6.16 -7.17
C VAL A 284 0.49 -6.53 -6.76
N LYS A 285 0.37 -7.69 -6.10
CA LYS A 285 -0.89 -8.18 -5.53
C LYS A 285 -0.72 -8.29 -4.02
N PRO A 286 -1.76 -7.98 -3.25
CA PRO A 286 -1.78 -8.30 -1.83
C PRO A 286 -1.54 -9.80 -1.63
N ASN A 287 -0.71 -10.14 -0.66
CA ASN A 287 -0.40 -11.52 -0.32
C ASN A 287 0.04 -11.59 1.15
N ALA A 288 -0.86 -12.03 2.01
CA ALA A 288 -0.62 -12.12 3.45
C ALA A 288 0.53 -13.08 3.80
N LYS A 289 0.69 -14.18 3.03
CA LYS A 289 1.77 -15.15 3.26
C LYS A 289 3.14 -14.53 3.01
N ASP A 290 3.33 -13.91 1.85
CA ASP A 290 4.60 -13.27 1.49
C ASP A 290 4.90 -12.12 2.44
N LEU A 291 3.86 -11.33 2.79
CA LEU A 291 4.00 -10.22 3.73
C LEU A 291 4.38 -10.70 5.14
N SER A 292 3.85 -11.84 5.57
CA SER A 292 4.24 -12.47 6.84
C SER A 292 5.70 -12.95 6.82
N GLU A 293 6.16 -13.53 5.71
CA GLU A 293 7.57 -13.94 5.54
C GLU A 293 8.50 -12.73 5.56
N ILE A 294 8.16 -11.67 4.83
CA ILE A 294 8.87 -10.38 4.87
C ILE A 294 8.90 -9.83 6.30
N GLY A 295 7.78 -9.90 7.02
CA GLY A 295 7.69 -9.47 8.42
C GLY A 295 8.65 -10.21 9.35
N GLN A 296 8.81 -11.52 9.18
CA GLN A 296 9.78 -12.32 9.93
C GLN A 296 11.22 -11.93 9.60
N LEU A 297 11.52 -11.62 8.34
CA LEU A 297 12.84 -11.15 7.92
C LEU A 297 13.15 -9.76 8.49
N ILE A 298 12.16 -8.91 8.62
CA ILE A 298 12.27 -7.61 9.28
C ILE A 298 12.55 -7.79 10.78
N ASP A 299 11.79 -8.62 11.47
CA ASP A 299 12.00 -8.93 12.89
C ASP A 299 13.37 -9.57 13.16
N ALA A 300 13.90 -10.32 12.20
CA ALA A 300 15.26 -10.85 12.23
C ALA A 300 16.35 -9.82 11.85
N GLY A 301 15.99 -8.59 11.53
CA GLY A 301 16.92 -7.51 11.15
C GLY A 301 17.57 -7.68 9.78
N LYS A 302 17.06 -8.58 8.91
CA LYS A 302 17.57 -8.83 7.57
C LYS A 302 17.08 -7.85 6.53
N ILE A 303 15.91 -7.26 6.75
CA ILE A 303 15.28 -6.25 5.89
C ILE A 303 14.84 -5.09 6.78
N LYS A 304 14.99 -3.85 6.31
CA LYS A 304 14.54 -2.64 7.01
C LYS A 304 13.80 -1.71 6.05
N PRO A 305 12.62 -1.22 6.42
CA PRO A 305 11.98 -0.14 5.67
C PRO A 305 12.77 1.16 5.84
N ILE A 306 12.78 1.98 4.79
CA ILE A 306 13.37 3.32 4.84
C ILE A 306 12.22 4.32 4.85
N VAL A 307 11.88 4.83 6.03
CA VAL A 307 10.89 5.89 6.22
C VAL A 307 11.61 7.22 6.39
N THR A 308 11.35 8.16 5.51
CA THR A 308 12.04 9.47 5.53
C THR A 308 11.16 10.60 6.03
N GLN A 309 9.84 10.42 5.95
CA GLN A 309 8.89 11.41 6.43
C GLN A 309 7.65 10.73 7.00
N ILE A 310 7.20 11.26 8.14
CA ILE A 310 5.90 10.93 8.73
C ILE A 310 5.14 12.24 8.83
N ARG A 311 4.00 12.33 8.14
CA ARG A 311 3.15 13.52 8.08
C ARG A 311 1.80 13.24 8.73
N PRO A 312 1.12 14.22 9.32
CA PRO A 312 -0.26 14.06 9.75
C PRO A 312 -1.18 13.87 8.53
N LEU A 313 -2.36 13.23 8.73
CA LEU A 313 -3.36 13.08 7.67
C LEU A 313 -3.77 14.42 7.03
N SER A 314 -3.71 15.52 7.78
CA SER A 314 -3.99 16.86 7.26
C SER A 314 -3.02 17.33 6.15
N GLU A 315 -1.89 16.68 5.99
CA GLU A 315 -0.91 16.97 4.95
C GLU A 315 -0.97 15.96 3.77
N ALA A 316 -2.06 15.22 3.62
CA ALA A 316 -2.22 14.21 2.59
C ALA A 316 -2.00 14.77 1.17
N ILE A 317 -2.54 15.97 0.86
CA ILE A 317 -2.33 16.64 -0.43
C ILE A 317 -0.84 16.87 -0.70
N ALA A 318 -0.11 17.40 0.27
CA ALA A 318 1.33 17.66 0.11
C ALA A 318 2.15 16.35 0.00
N ALA A 319 1.71 15.28 0.67
CA ALA A 319 2.32 13.97 0.57
C ALA A 319 2.09 13.34 -0.81
N GLU A 320 0.90 13.52 -1.38
CA GLU A 320 0.54 13.10 -2.73
C GLU A 320 1.36 13.84 -3.79
N GLN A 321 1.40 15.17 -3.72
CA GLN A 321 2.23 16.00 -4.60
C GLN A 321 3.70 15.60 -4.57
N GLN A 322 4.21 15.20 -3.39
CA GLN A 322 5.58 14.69 -3.28
C GLN A 322 5.74 13.34 -3.99
N ALA A 323 4.75 12.44 -3.92
CA ALA A 323 4.79 11.15 -4.62
C ALA A 323 4.85 11.34 -6.15
N GLU A 324 4.15 12.33 -6.70
CA GLU A 324 4.17 12.66 -8.13
C GLU A 324 5.55 13.11 -8.64
N THR A 325 6.42 13.60 -7.77
CA THR A 325 7.78 14.01 -8.19
C THR A 325 8.67 12.85 -8.62
N HIS A 326 8.34 11.61 -8.25
CA HIS A 326 9.15 10.40 -8.43
C HIS A 326 10.58 10.49 -7.86
N HIS A 327 10.85 11.45 -6.95
CA HIS A 327 12.17 11.66 -6.33
C HIS A 327 12.17 11.40 -4.83
N THR A 328 11.20 10.62 -4.34
CA THR A 328 11.11 10.27 -2.92
C THR A 328 12.21 9.28 -2.55
N ARG A 329 13.00 9.61 -1.53
CA ARG A 329 13.90 8.66 -0.86
C ARG A 329 13.08 7.79 0.09
N GLY A 330 13.16 6.46 -0.01
CA GLY A 330 12.37 5.53 0.81
C GLY A 330 10.87 5.78 0.68
N LYS A 331 10.19 5.91 1.82
CA LYS A 331 8.74 6.03 1.93
C LYS A 331 8.31 7.28 2.70
N VAL A 332 7.19 7.85 2.30
CA VAL A 332 6.40 8.83 3.04
C VAL A 332 5.22 8.12 3.68
N VAL A 333 4.90 8.46 4.91
CA VAL A 333 3.82 7.84 5.67
C VAL A 333 2.91 8.92 6.25
N LEU A 334 1.61 8.71 6.17
CA LEU A 334 0.60 9.50 6.86
C LEU A 334 0.28 8.87 8.21
N ARG A 335 0.42 9.65 9.29
CA ARG A 335 -0.07 9.28 10.61
C ARG A 335 -1.57 9.62 10.69
N ILE A 336 -2.39 8.60 10.88
CA ILE A 336 -3.84 8.71 10.91
C ILE A 336 -4.32 8.88 12.36
N ALA A 337 -3.73 8.11 13.28
CA ALA A 337 -4.04 8.14 14.70
C ALA A 337 -2.75 8.01 15.54
N ASP A 338 -2.88 8.29 16.83
CA ASP A 338 -1.78 8.05 17.77
C ASP A 338 -1.56 6.55 17.97
N GLU A 339 -0.30 6.17 18.11
CA GLU A 339 0.06 4.79 18.45
C GLU A 339 -0.52 4.42 19.83
N PRO A 340 -0.99 3.17 19.99
CA PRO A 340 -1.44 2.71 21.32
C PRO A 340 -0.31 2.86 22.34
N LYS A 341 -0.64 3.36 23.51
CA LYS A 341 0.29 3.35 24.65
C LYS A 341 0.46 1.89 25.10
N ASN A 342 1.68 1.42 25.13
CA ASN A 342 2.05 0.11 25.70
C ASN A 342 1.67 0.01 27.16
#